data_f76baea4aff449cda10a89bccba533e7
#
_entry.id   f76baea4aff449cda10a89bccba533e7
#
_cell.length_a   1.000
_cell.length_b   1.000
_cell.length_c   1.000
_cell.angle_alpha   90.00
_cell.angle_beta   90.00
_cell.angle_gamma   90.00
#
_symmetry.space_group_name_H-M   'P 1'
#
loop_
_entity.id
_entity.type
_entity.pdbx_description
1 polymer ?
#
loop_
_entity_poly.entity_id
_entity_poly.type
_entity_poly.pdbx_seq_one_letter_code
_entity_poly.pdbx_strand_id
1 'polypeptide(L)'
;MIPSRHILFTAPNQVELAAEELDERALERDEVLIRSEVSLISAGTELARLRGEGEGAGQFPARSGYACIGRIIAAGPGTAGVAVGDRVFFAGKHAAVQRFRTNQDHQWGRCYPVPEGIAPEDAVFVCLAQIALTAPWISAAGPGDTVAVFGLGVIGSLCAQLYQVNGARVIGLDPVAARCAMARDCGLHETISAAPGAQVAALRSATGGAGAAVTVDAVGHSAVTMAAVEGTRLMGECVILGTPRTPVPGDLTTLLHRVHSEGIALRGAHMWRFPAMSVRGTTRTVADAYAMLFAAIADGRLRVAPLRSHLVTPEDAPACYRELAEARDRAWGVVIDWRAAVAAIAA
;
A
#
# COMPACT_ATOMS: atom_id res chain seq x y z
N MET A 1 24.33 -3.63 23.80
CA MET A 1 22.96 -3.11 23.71
C MET A 1 22.97 -1.97 22.70
N ILE A 2 21.98 -1.95 21.81
CA ILE A 2 21.79 -0.88 20.81
C ILE A 2 20.49 -0.17 21.18
N PRO A 3 20.51 1.13 21.46
CA PRO A 3 19.29 1.89 21.68
C PRO A 3 18.47 1.97 20.41
N SER A 4 17.14 1.90 20.54
CA SER A 4 16.19 2.04 19.45
C SER A 4 14.98 2.82 19.90
N ARG A 5 14.26 3.40 18.94
CA ARG A 5 12.99 4.10 19.15
C ARG A 5 11.97 3.55 18.17
N HIS A 6 10.71 3.49 18.56
CA HIS A 6 9.64 2.94 17.72
C HIS A 6 8.30 3.63 17.96
N ILE A 7 7.44 3.58 16.95
CA ILE A 7 6.06 4.08 17.07
C ILE A 7 5.21 3.03 17.77
N LEU A 8 4.55 3.46 18.84
CA LEU A 8 3.68 2.64 19.68
C LEU A 8 2.27 3.24 19.74
N PHE A 9 1.28 2.44 19.45
CA PHE A 9 -0.13 2.74 19.73
C PHE A 9 -0.42 2.27 21.15
N THR A 10 -0.55 3.21 22.09
CA THR A 10 -0.72 2.90 23.53
C THR A 10 -2.17 2.66 23.91
N ALA A 11 -3.10 3.30 23.21
CA ALA A 11 -4.54 3.17 23.34
C ALA A 11 -5.23 3.62 22.04
N PRO A 12 -6.57 3.49 21.90
CA PRO A 12 -7.28 4.03 20.74
C PRO A 12 -6.99 5.54 20.54
N ASN A 13 -6.56 5.89 19.32
CA ASN A 13 -6.18 7.23 18.90
C ASN A 13 -5.00 7.85 19.69
N GLN A 14 -4.20 7.03 20.37
CA GLN A 14 -3.00 7.48 21.07
C GLN A 14 -1.76 6.87 20.44
N VAL A 15 -0.84 7.74 20.01
CA VAL A 15 0.42 7.38 19.34
C VAL A 15 1.57 8.01 20.11
N GLU A 16 2.57 7.21 20.44
CA GLU A 16 3.77 7.64 21.13
C GLU A 16 5.03 7.16 20.41
N LEU A 17 6.12 7.89 20.61
CA LEU A 17 7.46 7.46 20.23
C LEU A 17 8.15 6.89 21.48
N ALA A 18 8.20 5.57 21.56
CA ALA A 18 8.80 4.83 22.67
C ALA A 18 10.27 4.49 22.41
N ALA A 19 11.03 4.27 23.49
CA ALA A 19 12.42 3.84 23.45
C ALA A 19 12.58 2.40 23.94
N GLU A 20 13.58 1.69 23.42
CA GLU A 20 13.99 0.37 23.87
C GLU A 20 15.49 0.15 23.67
N GLU A 21 16.03 -0.89 24.28
CA GLU A 21 17.39 -1.36 24.03
C GLU A 21 17.36 -2.78 23.46
N LEU A 22 18.16 -3.01 22.42
CA LEU A 22 18.25 -4.30 21.73
C LEU A 22 19.63 -4.93 21.99
N ASP A 23 19.64 -6.22 22.32
CA ASP A 23 20.88 -6.99 22.42
C ASP A 23 21.28 -7.50 21.02
N GLU A 24 22.33 -6.95 20.44
CA GLU A 24 22.87 -7.34 19.14
C GLU A 24 23.53 -8.71 19.11
N ARG A 25 23.93 -9.24 20.29
CA ARG A 25 24.70 -10.49 20.41
C ARG A 25 23.82 -11.72 20.49
N ALA A 26 22.54 -11.55 20.82
CA ALA A 26 21.60 -12.65 21.04
C ALA A 26 20.64 -12.84 19.85
N LEU A 27 21.15 -12.77 18.60
CA LEU A 27 20.34 -13.06 17.42
C LEU A 27 20.04 -14.56 17.35
N GLU A 28 18.78 -14.87 17.22
CA GLU A 28 18.31 -16.24 17.00
C GLU A 28 18.64 -16.71 15.57
N ARG A 29 18.41 -18.00 15.34
CA ARG A 29 18.51 -18.56 14.00
C ARG A 29 17.52 -17.85 13.07
N ASP A 30 17.96 -17.52 11.83
CA ASP A 30 17.18 -16.82 10.81
C ASP A 30 16.72 -15.40 11.22
N GLU A 31 17.35 -14.79 12.22
CA GLU A 31 17.08 -13.43 12.65
C GLU A 31 18.16 -12.47 12.13
N VAL A 32 17.73 -11.29 11.69
CA VAL A 32 18.62 -10.18 11.32
C VAL A 32 18.33 -8.98 12.19
N LEU A 33 19.35 -8.16 12.42
CA LEU A 33 19.19 -6.84 13.01
C LEU A 33 19.27 -5.81 11.87
N ILE A 34 18.25 -4.99 11.75
CA ILE A 34 18.12 -4.02 10.67
C ILE A 34 18.07 -2.62 11.26
N ARG A 35 18.87 -1.73 10.70
CA ARG A 35 18.83 -0.29 10.93
C ARG A 35 17.96 0.32 9.84
N SER A 36 16.81 0.88 10.23
CA SER A 36 15.88 1.49 9.29
C SER A 36 16.45 2.80 8.74
N GLU A 37 16.29 3.02 7.45
CA GLU A 37 16.51 4.31 6.80
C GLU A 37 15.22 5.12 6.79
N VAL A 38 14.13 4.50 6.30
CA VAL A 38 12.79 5.09 6.27
C VAL A 38 11.71 4.04 6.50
N SER A 39 10.52 4.51 6.88
CA SER A 39 9.31 3.69 6.87
C SER A 39 8.10 4.48 6.41
N LEU A 40 7.13 3.82 5.75
CA LEU A 40 5.94 4.43 5.17
C LEU A 40 4.70 4.08 5.99
N ILE A 41 3.95 5.10 6.42
CA ILE A 41 2.66 4.89 7.10
C ILE A 41 1.61 4.44 6.08
N SER A 42 1.05 3.26 6.30
CA SER A 42 -0.09 2.75 5.54
C SER A 42 -1.41 3.24 6.15
N ALA A 43 -1.81 4.44 5.77
CA ALA A 43 -2.89 5.17 6.41
C ALA A 43 -4.19 4.35 6.58
N GLY A 44 -4.62 3.62 5.55
CA GLY A 44 -5.86 2.82 5.60
C GLY A 44 -5.85 1.76 6.71
N THR A 45 -4.78 0.99 6.81
CA THR A 45 -4.66 -0.12 7.75
C THR A 45 -4.28 0.36 9.15
N GLU A 46 -3.32 1.30 9.22
CA GLU A 46 -2.80 1.74 10.50
C GLU A 46 -3.76 2.65 11.24
N LEU A 47 -4.51 3.53 10.55
CA LEU A 47 -5.56 4.32 11.16
C LEU A 47 -6.74 3.45 11.64
N ALA A 48 -7.09 2.38 10.92
CA ALA A 48 -8.09 1.43 11.40
C ALA A 48 -7.62 0.74 12.69
N ARG A 49 -6.37 0.25 12.72
CA ARG A 49 -5.78 -0.35 13.92
C ARG A 49 -5.68 0.64 15.08
N LEU A 50 -5.30 1.88 14.80
CA LEU A 50 -5.21 2.95 15.81
C LEU A 50 -6.58 3.26 16.44
N ARG A 51 -7.67 3.13 15.68
CA ARG A 51 -9.04 3.25 16.22
C ARG A 51 -9.53 1.99 16.94
N GLY A 52 -8.76 0.91 16.93
CA GLY A 52 -9.17 -0.39 17.48
C GLY A 52 -10.09 -1.17 16.54
N GLU A 53 -10.00 -0.93 15.23
CA GLU A 53 -10.76 -1.59 14.17
C GLU A 53 -9.89 -2.58 13.37
N GLY A 54 -10.52 -3.54 12.71
CA GLY A 54 -9.83 -4.48 11.80
C GLY A 54 -9.07 -5.59 12.52
N GLU A 55 -8.06 -6.15 11.85
CA GLU A 55 -7.25 -7.24 12.37
C GLU A 55 -6.41 -6.77 13.56
N GLY A 56 -6.51 -7.50 14.69
CA GLY A 56 -5.89 -7.11 15.96
C GLY A 56 -6.65 -5.99 16.70
N ALA A 57 -7.92 -5.78 16.40
CA ALA A 57 -8.79 -4.81 17.08
C ALA A 57 -8.70 -4.92 18.62
N GLY A 58 -8.55 -3.77 19.29
CA GLY A 58 -8.51 -3.69 20.75
C GLY A 58 -7.25 -4.21 21.42
N GLN A 59 -6.24 -4.66 20.68
CA GLN A 59 -4.95 -5.08 21.23
C GLN A 59 -4.03 -3.87 21.37
N PHE A 60 -3.96 -3.30 22.56
CA PHE A 60 -3.04 -2.24 22.93
C PHE A 60 -2.22 -2.65 24.19
N PRO A 61 -0.95 -2.22 24.31
CA PRO A 61 -0.19 -1.45 23.35
C PRO A 61 0.21 -2.28 22.10
N ALA A 62 0.37 -1.61 20.94
CA ALA A 62 0.71 -2.29 19.69
C ALA A 62 1.76 -1.49 18.87
N ARG A 63 2.78 -2.18 18.36
CA ARG A 63 3.72 -1.58 17.41
C ARG A 63 3.08 -1.46 16.04
N SER A 64 3.25 -0.31 15.39
CA SER A 64 2.73 -0.02 14.06
C SER A 64 3.80 -0.19 12.98
N GLY A 65 3.35 -0.28 11.71
CA GLY A 65 4.19 -0.37 10.53
C GLY A 65 4.37 -1.78 9.96
N TYR A 66 4.61 -1.81 8.64
CA TYR A 66 4.95 -3.01 7.85
C TYR A 66 5.61 -2.66 6.50
N ALA A 67 6.09 -1.43 6.33
CA ALA A 67 6.76 -0.96 5.12
C ALA A 67 8.02 -0.19 5.49
N CYS A 68 9.18 -0.83 5.39
CA CYS A 68 10.46 -0.27 5.81
C CYS A 68 11.54 -0.53 4.77
N ILE A 69 12.43 0.46 4.61
CA ILE A 69 13.73 0.31 3.96
C ILE A 69 14.80 0.46 5.04
N GLY A 70 15.79 -0.42 5.02
CA GLY A 70 16.89 -0.35 5.99
C GLY A 70 18.11 -1.15 5.55
N ARG A 71 19.16 -1.11 6.38
CA ARG A 71 20.38 -1.89 6.17
C ARG A 71 20.53 -2.95 7.24
N ILE A 72 20.91 -4.14 6.83
CA ILE A 72 21.25 -5.23 7.73
C ILE A 72 22.58 -4.89 8.42
N ILE A 73 22.59 -4.83 9.75
CA ILE A 73 23.77 -4.51 10.55
C ILE A 73 24.33 -5.73 11.30
N ALA A 74 23.49 -6.76 11.49
CA ALA A 74 23.95 -8.07 11.99
C ALA A 74 23.01 -9.16 11.48
N ALA A 75 23.52 -10.40 11.38
CA ALA A 75 22.77 -11.56 10.94
C ALA A 75 23.06 -12.76 11.85
N GLY A 76 22.01 -13.45 12.27
CA GLY A 76 22.10 -14.69 13.04
C GLY A 76 22.53 -15.88 12.18
N PRO A 77 22.91 -17.01 12.81
CA PRO A 77 23.29 -18.21 12.10
C PRO A 77 22.10 -18.77 11.31
N GLY A 78 22.29 -19.12 10.04
CA GLY A 78 21.25 -19.70 9.19
C GLY A 78 20.46 -18.69 8.37
N THR A 79 20.72 -17.39 8.49
CA THR A 79 20.16 -16.38 7.61
C THR A 79 20.59 -16.63 6.16
N ALA A 80 19.63 -16.71 5.24
CA ALA A 80 19.87 -17.01 3.84
C ALA A 80 19.34 -15.89 2.93
N GLY A 81 20.05 -15.66 1.80
CA GLY A 81 19.63 -14.74 0.75
C GLY A 81 19.85 -13.25 1.03
N VAL A 82 20.48 -12.90 2.16
CA VAL A 82 20.85 -11.53 2.55
C VAL A 82 22.15 -11.53 3.38
N ALA A 83 22.88 -10.44 3.34
CA ALA A 83 24.16 -10.26 4.06
C ALA A 83 24.16 -8.93 4.84
N VAL A 84 25.08 -8.85 5.82
CA VAL A 84 25.38 -7.58 6.51
C VAL A 84 25.83 -6.54 5.49
N GLY A 85 25.25 -5.35 5.57
CA GLY A 85 25.46 -4.25 4.64
C GLY A 85 24.37 -4.11 3.56
N ASP A 86 23.63 -5.18 3.27
CA ASP A 86 22.57 -5.12 2.27
C ASP A 86 21.50 -4.10 2.64
N ARG A 87 21.08 -3.29 1.66
CA ARG A 87 19.89 -2.46 1.74
C ARG A 87 18.68 -3.30 1.33
N VAL A 88 17.68 -3.38 2.18
CA VAL A 88 16.52 -4.22 1.98
C VAL A 88 15.20 -3.48 2.23
N PHE A 89 14.17 -3.87 1.48
CA PHE A 89 12.78 -3.71 1.89
C PHE A 89 12.39 -4.88 2.77
N PHE A 90 11.68 -4.62 3.87
CA PHE A 90 11.15 -5.63 4.78
C PHE A 90 9.86 -5.14 5.46
N ALA A 91 9.01 -6.08 5.88
CA ALA A 91 7.73 -5.78 6.54
C ALA A 91 7.93 -5.51 8.06
N GLY A 92 8.89 -4.64 8.38
CA GLY A 92 9.22 -4.25 9.75
C GLY A 92 8.28 -3.21 10.33
N LYS A 93 8.42 -2.97 11.63
CA LYS A 93 7.70 -1.92 12.35
C LYS A 93 8.34 -0.56 12.12
N HIS A 94 7.63 0.51 12.43
CA HIS A 94 8.22 1.85 12.47
C HIS A 94 9.18 1.94 13.65
N ALA A 95 10.45 1.63 13.41
CA ALA A 95 11.50 1.61 14.41
C ALA A 95 12.87 1.97 13.82
N ALA A 96 13.72 2.63 14.61
CA ALA A 96 15.08 3.01 14.20
C ALA A 96 15.99 1.80 13.97
N VAL A 97 16.00 0.87 14.94
CA VAL A 97 16.67 -0.43 14.84
C VAL A 97 15.68 -1.49 15.29
N GLN A 98 15.66 -2.63 14.63
CA GLN A 98 14.76 -3.71 15.00
C GLN A 98 15.30 -5.08 14.61
N ARG A 99 14.95 -6.08 15.40
CA ARG A 99 15.13 -7.48 15.03
C ARG A 99 14.04 -7.87 14.04
N PHE A 100 14.43 -8.62 13.03
CA PHE A 100 13.49 -9.13 12.03
C PHE A 100 13.80 -10.60 11.78
N ARG A 101 12.80 -11.46 12.01
CA ARG A 101 12.93 -12.90 11.72
C ARG A 101 12.63 -13.13 10.25
N THR A 102 13.63 -13.64 9.53
CA THR A 102 13.46 -13.99 8.13
C THR A 102 12.73 -15.33 8.01
N ASN A 103 11.67 -15.34 7.23
CA ASN A 103 10.94 -16.55 6.85
C ASN A 103 10.77 -16.56 5.34
N GLN A 104 11.45 -17.48 4.67
CA GLN A 104 11.47 -17.51 3.22
C GLN A 104 10.15 -17.98 2.59
N ASP A 105 9.31 -18.65 3.35
CA ASP A 105 8.03 -19.18 2.89
C ASP A 105 6.87 -18.17 3.01
N HIS A 106 7.11 -17.06 3.73
CA HIS A 106 6.10 -16.04 3.97
C HIS A 106 6.53 -14.68 3.39
N GLN A 107 5.68 -14.06 2.57
CA GLN A 107 6.03 -12.80 1.88
C GLN A 107 6.46 -11.67 2.83
N TRP A 108 5.89 -11.58 4.03
CA TRP A 108 6.24 -10.60 5.04
C TRP A 108 7.38 -11.03 5.97
N GLY A 109 7.86 -12.26 5.84
CA GLY A 109 9.04 -12.75 6.52
C GLY A 109 10.32 -12.60 5.69
N ARG A 110 10.25 -12.05 4.49
CA ARG A 110 11.41 -11.91 3.60
C ARG A 110 11.98 -10.50 3.63
N CYS A 111 13.29 -10.44 3.44
CA CYS A 111 13.98 -9.21 3.07
C CYS A 111 14.20 -9.21 1.54
N TYR A 112 13.80 -8.14 0.87
CA TYR A 112 13.94 -7.98 -0.57
C TYR A 112 15.04 -6.95 -0.85
N PRO A 113 16.12 -7.29 -1.59
CA PRO A 113 17.17 -6.34 -1.91
C PRO A 113 16.63 -5.12 -2.67
N VAL A 114 17.02 -3.94 -2.23
CA VAL A 114 16.70 -2.67 -2.90
C VAL A 114 17.81 -2.35 -3.88
N PRO A 115 17.51 -2.17 -5.19
CA PRO A 115 18.50 -1.78 -6.17
C PRO A 115 19.20 -0.46 -5.80
N GLU A 116 20.47 -0.35 -6.15
CA GLU A 116 21.20 0.91 -6.00
C GLU A 116 20.59 2.01 -6.87
N GLY A 117 20.75 3.26 -6.44
CA GLY A 117 20.26 4.43 -7.17
C GLY A 117 18.81 4.81 -6.90
N ILE A 118 18.02 3.98 -6.21
CA ILE A 118 16.67 4.36 -5.77
C ILE A 118 16.77 5.03 -4.39
N ALA A 119 16.23 6.24 -4.26
CA ALA A 119 16.15 6.90 -2.96
C ALA A 119 15.27 6.07 -1.99
N PRO A 120 15.66 5.89 -0.71
CA PRO A 120 14.91 5.05 0.22
C PRO A 120 13.47 5.53 0.42
N GLU A 121 13.24 6.84 0.41
CA GLU A 121 11.93 7.48 0.50
C GLU A 121 11.01 7.23 -0.70
N ASP A 122 11.55 6.81 -1.83
CA ASP A 122 10.80 6.37 -3.01
C ASP A 122 10.68 4.84 -3.02
N ALA A 123 11.77 4.13 -2.69
CA ALA A 123 11.78 2.68 -2.63
C ALA A 123 10.74 2.10 -1.66
N VAL A 124 10.44 2.79 -0.55
CA VAL A 124 9.50 2.30 0.47
C VAL A 124 8.07 2.16 -0.04
N PHE A 125 7.69 2.89 -1.10
CA PHE A 125 6.37 2.75 -1.73
C PHE A 125 6.16 1.40 -2.41
N VAL A 126 7.20 0.62 -2.63
CA VAL A 126 7.11 -0.72 -3.23
C VAL A 126 6.15 -1.63 -2.49
N CYS A 127 6.02 -1.49 -1.16
CA CYS A 127 5.07 -2.23 -0.35
C CYS A 127 3.62 -1.99 -0.80
N LEU A 128 3.23 -0.72 -0.89
CA LEU A 128 1.88 -0.36 -1.30
C LEU A 128 1.66 -0.58 -2.80
N ALA A 129 2.72 -0.47 -3.60
CA ALA A 129 2.68 -0.81 -5.02
C ALA A 129 2.43 -2.32 -5.25
N GLN A 130 3.00 -3.20 -4.43
CA GLN A 130 2.74 -4.63 -4.50
C GLN A 130 1.28 -4.97 -4.17
N ILE A 131 0.68 -4.31 -3.17
CA ILE A 131 -0.74 -4.43 -2.87
C ILE A 131 -1.58 -3.97 -4.08
N ALA A 132 -1.28 -2.79 -4.61
CA ALA A 132 -1.97 -2.20 -5.77
C ALA A 132 -1.87 -3.07 -7.03
N LEU A 133 -0.72 -3.72 -7.26
CA LEU A 133 -0.45 -4.60 -8.40
C LEU A 133 -1.36 -5.84 -8.43
N THR A 134 -1.90 -6.23 -7.29
CA THR A 134 -2.82 -7.38 -7.23
C THR A 134 -4.02 -7.18 -8.16
N ALA A 135 -4.57 -5.96 -8.25
CA ALA A 135 -5.73 -5.69 -9.11
C ALA A 135 -5.45 -5.92 -10.61
N PRO A 136 -4.42 -5.31 -11.25
CA PRO A 136 -4.11 -5.60 -12.65
C PRO A 136 -3.65 -7.06 -12.89
N TRP A 137 -3.12 -7.73 -11.88
CA TRP A 137 -2.69 -9.12 -12.06
C TRP A 137 -3.84 -10.13 -12.07
N ILE A 138 -4.99 -9.81 -11.49
CA ILE A 138 -6.14 -10.72 -11.42
C ILE A 138 -7.27 -10.36 -12.37
N SER A 139 -7.25 -9.18 -12.96
CA SER A 139 -8.25 -8.72 -13.94
C SER A 139 -7.77 -8.95 -15.37
N ALA A 140 -8.71 -8.94 -16.30
CA ALA A 140 -8.46 -9.18 -17.71
C ALA A 140 -8.25 -7.90 -18.54
N ALA A 141 -8.10 -6.74 -17.90
CA ALA A 141 -7.89 -5.47 -18.60
C ALA A 141 -6.57 -5.48 -19.38
N GLY A 142 -6.64 -5.10 -20.65
CA GLY A 142 -5.51 -4.98 -21.53
C GLY A 142 -5.51 -3.68 -22.35
N PRO A 143 -4.62 -3.57 -23.35
CA PRO A 143 -4.58 -2.41 -24.24
C PRO A 143 -5.94 -2.15 -24.90
N GLY A 144 -6.40 -0.90 -24.84
CA GLY A 144 -7.68 -0.46 -25.38
C GLY A 144 -8.88 -0.58 -24.43
N ASP A 145 -8.75 -1.32 -23.32
CA ASP A 145 -9.81 -1.34 -22.31
C ASP A 145 -9.79 -0.07 -21.45
N THR A 146 -10.98 0.37 -21.03
CA THR A 146 -11.10 1.43 -20.03
C THR A 146 -11.19 0.84 -18.65
N VAL A 147 -10.33 1.30 -17.75
CA VAL A 147 -10.31 0.98 -16.33
C VAL A 147 -10.71 2.21 -15.51
N ALA A 148 -11.63 2.07 -14.57
CA ALA A 148 -12.01 3.13 -13.66
C ALA A 148 -11.55 2.79 -12.23
N VAL A 149 -10.76 3.68 -11.61
CA VAL A 149 -10.28 3.50 -10.23
C VAL A 149 -11.00 4.49 -9.31
N PHE A 150 -11.83 3.98 -8.42
CA PHE A 150 -12.52 4.74 -7.39
C PHE A 150 -11.64 4.88 -6.15
N GLY A 151 -11.28 6.14 -5.84
CA GLY A 151 -10.33 6.50 -4.78
C GLY A 151 -8.91 6.65 -5.29
N LEU A 152 -8.37 7.87 -5.20
CA LEU A 152 -7.02 8.24 -5.63
C LEU A 152 -6.10 8.54 -4.42
N GLY A 153 -6.25 7.77 -3.34
CA GLY A 153 -5.21 7.68 -2.31
C GLY A 153 -3.95 7.00 -2.85
N VAL A 154 -2.97 6.73 -2.00
CA VAL A 154 -1.68 6.13 -2.42
C VAL A 154 -1.91 4.81 -3.18
N ILE A 155 -2.72 3.89 -2.64
CA ILE A 155 -3.02 2.59 -3.28
C ILE A 155 -3.74 2.78 -4.62
N GLY A 156 -4.77 3.63 -4.68
CA GLY A 156 -5.52 3.85 -5.91
C GLY A 156 -4.70 4.52 -7.01
N SER A 157 -3.85 5.49 -6.65
CA SER A 157 -2.95 6.13 -7.61
C SER A 157 -1.87 5.18 -8.15
N LEU A 158 -1.33 4.31 -7.29
CA LEU A 158 -0.40 3.25 -7.73
C LEU A 158 -1.11 2.23 -8.64
N CYS A 159 -2.33 1.81 -8.26
CA CYS A 159 -3.15 0.90 -9.07
C CYS A 159 -3.45 1.48 -10.46
N ALA A 160 -3.85 2.74 -10.51
CA ALA A 160 -4.13 3.47 -11.76
C ALA A 160 -2.90 3.52 -12.68
N GLN A 161 -1.73 3.90 -12.15
CA GLN A 161 -0.48 3.89 -12.90
C GLN A 161 -0.13 2.49 -13.44
N LEU A 162 -0.30 1.43 -12.63
CA LEU A 162 0.01 0.05 -13.03
C LEU A 162 -0.90 -0.46 -14.15
N TYR A 163 -2.18 -0.09 -14.15
CA TYR A 163 -3.05 -0.36 -15.30
C TYR A 163 -2.66 0.46 -16.55
N GLN A 164 -2.26 1.72 -16.38
CA GLN A 164 -1.81 2.56 -17.48
C GLN A 164 -0.51 2.02 -18.10
N VAL A 165 0.44 1.56 -17.29
CA VAL A 165 1.67 0.88 -17.76
C VAL A 165 1.34 -0.39 -18.57
N ASN A 166 0.26 -1.08 -18.25
CA ASN A 166 -0.23 -2.23 -19.02
C ASN A 166 -1.02 -1.87 -20.29
N GLY A 167 -1.10 -0.56 -20.62
CA GLY A 167 -1.73 -0.08 -21.87
C GLY A 167 -3.23 0.19 -21.76
N ALA A 168 -3.85 0.08 -20.60
CA ALA A 168 -5.24 0.45 -20.42
C ALA A 168 -5.45 1.98 -20.43
N ARG A 169 -6.59 2.44 -20.91
CA ARG A 169 -7.07 3.80 -20.65
C ARG A 169 -7.60 3.85 -19.21
N VAL A 170 -7.03 4.70 -18.37
CA VAL A 170 -7.40 4.74 -16.96
C VAL A 170 -8.07 6.06 -16.62
N ILE A 171 -9.24 5.99 -15.98
CA ILE A 171 -9.99 7.11 -15.43
C ILE A 171 -9.97 6.97 -13.88
N GLY A 172 -9.30 7.89 -13.21
CA GLY A 172 -9.28 7.95 -11.75
C GLY A 172 -10.41 8.85 -11.22
N LEU A 173 -11.11 8.39 -10.18
CA LEU A 173 -12.22 9.14 -9.56
C LEU A 173 -11.94 9.33 -8.07
N ASP A 174 -11.99 10.60 -7.61
CA ASP A 174 -11.90 10.92 -6.18
C ASP A 174 -12.70 12.21 -5.89
N PRO A 175 -13.42 12.31 -4.75
CA PRO A 175 -14.12 13.53 -4.39
C PRO A 175 -13.16 14.66 -3.98
N VAL A 176 -11.91 14.35 -3.64
CA VAL A 176 -10.92 15.33 -3.19
C VAL A 176 -10.07 15.78 -4.38
N ALA A 177 -10.27 17.04 -4.82
CA ALA A 177 -9.58 17.59 -5.99
C ALA A 177 -8.04 17.53 -5.88
N ALA A 178 -7.49 17.71 -4.68
CA ALA A 178 -6.04 17.61 -4.43
C ALA A 178 -5.49 16.20 -4.74
N ARG A 179 -6.26 15.14 -4.47
CA ARG A 179 -5.87 13.77 -4.82
C ARG A 179 -5.92 13.50 -6.31
N CYS A 180 -6.89 14.10 -7.01
CA CYS A 180 -6.91 14.07 -8.47
C CYS A 180 -5.69 14.81 -9.05
N ALA A 181 -5.30 15.94 -8.48
CA ALA A 181 -4.09 16.67 -8.88
C ALA A 181 -2.83 15.82 -8.64
N MET A 182 -2.65 15.27 -7.44
CA MET A 182 -1.54 14.39 -7.09
C MET A 182 -1.46 13.18 -8.04
N ALA A 183 -2.58 12.55 -8.39
CA ALA A 183 -2.59 11.43 -9.32
C ALA A 183 -2.16 11.86 -10.75
N ARG A 184 -2.51 13.08 -11.20
CA ARG A 184 -1.99 13.65 -12.47
C ARG A 184 -0.49 13.91 -12.40
N ASP A 185 0.03 14.41 -11.28
CA ASP A 185 1.48 14.58 -11.07
C ASP A 185 2.22 13.24 -11.11
N CYS A 186 1.56 12.15 -10.69
CA CYS A 186 2.03 10.79 -10.90
C CYS A 186 1.92 10.30 -12.35
N GLY A 187 1.38 11.08 -13.27
CA GLY A 187 1.27 10.75 -14.69
C GLY A 187 -0.05 10.10 -15.08
N LEU A 188 -1.08 10.12 -14.25
CA LEU A 188 -2.41 9.66 -14.65
C LEU A 188 -3.05 10.67 -15.60
N HIS A 189 -3.45 10.22 -16.80
CA HIS A 189 -3.90 11.11 -17.86
C HIS A 189 -5.31 11.67 -17.61
N GLU A 190 -6.22 10.87 -17.05
CA GLU A 190 -7.62 11.25 -16.85
C GLU A 190 -8.03 11.11 -15.39
N THR A 191 -8.54 12.20 -14.80
CA THR A 191 -9.10 12.18 -13.45
C THR A 191 -10.43 12.92 -13.41
N ILE A 192 -11.37 12.46 -12.61
CA ILE A 192 -12.67 13.06 -12.36
C ILE A 192 -12.78 13.38 -10.86
N SER A 193 -12.86 14.69 -10.55
CA SER A 193 -13.19 15.11 -9.19
C SER A 193 -14.71 15.31 -9.11
N ALA A 194 -15.39 14.36 -8.44
CA ALA A 194 -16.84 14.38 -8.31
C ALA A 194 -17.27 13.83 -6.95
N ALA A 195 -18.32 14.39 -6.37
CA ALA A 195 -18.93 13.86 -5.16
C ALA A 195 -19.32 12.37 -5.35
N PRO A 196 -19.30 11.54 -4.30
CA PRO A 196 -19.55 10.09 -4.42
C PRO A 196 -20.80 9.74 -5.22
N GLY A 197 -21.93 10.42 -5.00
CA GLY A 197 -23.18 10.19 -5.73
C GLY A 197 -23.18 10.63 -7.20
N ALA A 198 -22.18 11.39 -7.65
CA ALA A 198 -22.05 11.85 -9.05
C ALA A 198 -20.99 11.08 -9.84
N GLN A 199 -20.14 10.28 -9.18
CA GLN A 199 -19.01 9.61 -9.82
C GLN A 199 -19.41 8.64 -10.94
N VAL A 200 -20.46 7.84 -10.72
CA VAL A 200 -20.95 6.87 -11.72
C VAL A 200 -21.48 7.58 -12.97
N ALA A 201 -22.28 8.64 -12.79
CA ALA A 201 -22.79 9.43 -13.91
C ALA A 201 -21.65 10.08 -14.71
N ALA A 202 -20.64 10.63 -14.02
CA ALA A 202 -19.48 11.22 -14.65
C ALA A 202 -18.63 10.18 -15.41
N LEU A 203 -18.41 8.98 -14.82
CA LEU A 203 -17.74 7.88 -15.51
C LEU A 203 -18.51 7.44 -16.76
N ARG A 204 -19.82 7.26 -16.67
CA ARG A 204 -20.64 6.88 -17.83
C ARG A 204 -20.59 7.94 -18.93
N SER A 205 -20.63 9.23 -18.58
CA SER A 205 -20.43 10.31 -19.56
C SER A 205 -19.08 10.22 -20.25
N ALA A 206 -17.99 9.96 -19.51
CA ALA A 206 -16.64 9.84 -20.04
C ALA A 206 -16.42 8.57 -20.89
N THR A 207 -17.31 7.59 -20.78
CA THR A 207 -17.27 6.30 -21.50
C THR A 207 -18.40 6.13 -22.51
N GLY A 208 -19.06 7.22 -22.93
CA GLY A 208 -20.16 7.15 -23.88
C GLY A 208 -21.38 6.34 -23.42
N GLY A 209 -21.60 6.25 -22.12
CA GLY A 209 -22.71 5.50 -21.50
C GLY A 209 -22.38 4.04 -21.17
N ALA A 210 -21.32 3.46 -21.72
CA ALA A 210 -21.01 2.04 -21.58
C ALA A 210 -20.54 1.64 -20.16
N GLY A 211 -19.83 2.50 -19.46
CA GLY A 211 -19.08 2.17 -18.26
C GLY A 211 -17.68 1.63 -18.56
N ALA A 212 -16.94 1.23 -17.53
CA ALA A 212 -15.57 0.74 -17.65
C ALA A 212 -15.51 -0.80 -17.78
N ALA A 213 -14.53 -1.31 -18.52
CA ALA A 213 -14.27 -2.74 -18.63
C ALA A 213 -13.90 -3.37 -17.29
N VAL A 214 -13.08 -2.63 -16.55
CA VAL A 214 -12.72 -2.98 -15.18
C VAL A 214 -12.96 -1.75 -14.30
N THR A 215 -13.65 -1.94 -13.19
CA THR A 215 -13.74 -0.95 -12.12
C THR A 215 -12.99 -1.44 -10.91
N VAL A 216 -12.34 -0.55 -10.17
CA VAL A 216 -11.58 -0.88 -8.97
C VAL A 216 -12.08 -0.04 -7.80
N ASP A 217 -12.52 -0.68 -6.73
CA ASP A 217 -12.69 -0.03 -5.42
C ASP A 217 -11.34 -0.02 -4.69
N ALA A 218 -10.66 1.12 -4.66
CA ALA A 218 -9.42 1.33 -3.93
C ALA A 218 -9.63 2.07 -2.58
N VAL A 219 -10.88 2.26 -2.16
CA VAL A 219 -11.25 2.93 -0.91
C VAL A 219 -11.46 1.93 0.24
N GLY A 220 -12.11 0.79 -0.06
CA GLY A 220 -12.52 -0.18 0.94
C GLY A 220 -13.75 0.26 1.73
N HIS A 221 -14.74 0.81 1.02
CA HIS A 221 -16.03 1.18 1.59
C HIS A 221 -17.16 0.58 0.73
N SER A 222 -18.06 -0.18 1.32
CA SER A 222 -19.07 -0.95 0.58
C SER A 222 -19.94 -0.11 -0.37
N ALA A 223 -20.21 1.16 -0.03
CA ALA A 223 -20.91 2.06 -0.95
C ALA A 223 -20.08 2.39 -2.21
N VAL A 224 -18.74 2.41 -2.10
CA VAL A 224 -17.85 2.58 -3.26
C VAL A 224 -17.83 1.32 -4.11
N THR A 225 -17.81 0.13 -3.49
CA THR A 225 -17.95 -1.14 -4.21
C THR A 225 -19.25 -1.18 -5.01
N MET A 226 -20.39 -0.74 -4.41
CA MET A 226 -21.67 -0.66 -5.12
C MET A 226 -21.59 0.31 -6.32
N ALA A 227 -21.02 1.49 -6.13
CA ALA A 227 -20.82 2.46 -7.21
C ALA A 227 -19.88 1.92 -8.30
N ALA A 228 -18.82 1.20 -7.92
CA ALA A 228 -17.92 0.54 -8.86
C ALA A 228 -18.64 -0.50 -9.71
N VAL A 229 -19.46 -1.37 -9.10
CA VAL A 229 -20.32 -2.31 -9.84
C VAL A 229 -21.27 -1.58 -10.78
N GLU A 230 -21.88 -0.47 -10.33
CA GLU A 230 -22.76 0.35 -11.17
C GLU A 230 -22.01 1.00 -12.35
N GLY A 231 -20.76 1.39 -12.18
CA GLY A 231 -19.89 1.93 -13.22
C GLY A 231 -19.30 0.91 -14.17
N THR A 232 -19.42 -0.40 -13.89
CA THR A 232 -18.88 -1.48 -14.72
C THR A 232 -19.76 -1.66 -15.97
N ARG A 233 -19.11 -1.92 -17.13
CA ARG A 233 -19.82 -2.25 -18.38
C ARG A 233 -20.39 -3.66 -18.34
N LEU A 234 -21.30 -3.96 -19.26
CA LEU A 234 -21.76 -5.32 -19.54
C LEU A 234 -20.57 -6.27 -19.74
N MET A 235 -20.60 -7.46 -19.11
CA MET A 235 -19.55 -8.48 -19.13
C MET A 235 -18.19 -7.97 -18.61
N GLY A 236 -18.19 -6.90 -17.78
CA GLY A 236 -16.99 -6.34 -17.19
C GLY A 236 -16.62 -6.95 -15.83
N GLU A 237 -15.61 -6.39 -15.19
CA GLU A 237 -15.11 -6.85 -13.90
C GLU A 237 -15.12 -5.72 -12.87
N CYS A 238 -15.53 -6.02 -11.64
CA CYS A 238 -15.36 -5.13 -10.49
C CYS A 238 -14.36 -5.76 -9.52
N VAL A 239 -13.26 -5.03 -9.26
CA VAL A 239 -12.17 -5.47 -8.40
C VAL A 239 -12.26 -4.76 -7.05
N ILE A 240 -12.38 -5.52 -5.98
CA ILE A 240 -12.39 -5.04 -4.60
C ILE A 240 -10.93 -5.08 -4.11
N LEU A 241 -10.23 -3.93 -4.20
CA LEU A 241 -8.84 -3.78 -3.78
C LEU A 241 -8.75 -3.22 -2.36
N GLY A 242 -9.57 -2.24 -2.03
CA GLY A 242 -9.70 -1.73 -0.67
C GLY A 242 -10.44 -2.73 0.23
N THR A 243 -10.02 -2.86 1.48
CA THR A 243 -10.67 -3.75 2.45
C THR A 243 -11.92 -3.10 3.04
N PRO A 244 -13.14 -3.60 2.79
CA PRO A 244 -14.36 -3.11 3.43
C PRO A 244 -14.29 -3.35 4.95
N ARG A 245 -14.53 -2.29 5.74
CA ARG A 245 -14.45 -2.38 7.21
C ARG A 245 -15.73 -1.91 7.91
N THR A 246 -16.48 -1.02 7.28
CA THR A 246 -17.67 -0.40 7.89
C THR A 246 -18.92 -0.95 7.24
N PRO A 247 -19.85 -1.52 8.00
CA PRO A 247 -21.17 -1.89 7.47
C PRO A 247 -21.92 -0.66 6.94
N VAL A 248 -22.55 -0.81 5.80
CA VAL A 248 -23.42 0.23 5.22
C VAL A 248 -24.78 -0.36 4.86
N PRO A 249 -25.87 0.38 5.02
CA PRO A 249 -27.16 -0.02 4.47
C PRO A 249 -27.09 -0.04 2.94
N GLY A 250 -27.70 -1.03 2.32
CA GLY A 250 -27.72 -1.13 0.86
C GLY A 250 -28.68 -2.21 0.40
N ASP A 251 -29.16 -2.08 -0.82
CA ASP A 251 -29.98 -3.10 -1.48
C ASP A 251 -29.08 -4.14 -2.16
N LEU A 252 -28.77 -5.20 -1.41
CA LEU A 252 -27.98 -6.31 -1.91
C LEU A 252 -28.68 -7.04 -3.08
N THR A 253 -30.00 -7.08 -3.08
CA THR A 253 -30.78 -7.73 -4.14
C THR A 253 -30.58 -7.04 -5.47
N THR A 254 -30.71 -5.72 -5.51
CA THR A 254 -30.43 -4.92 -6.73
C THR A 254 -28.99 -5.07 -7.18
N LEU A 255 -28.01 -5.06 -6.27
CA LEU A 255 -26.60 -5.28 -6.60
C LEU A 255 -26.39 -6.66 -7.25
N LEU A 256 -26.87 -7.74 -6.62
CA LEU A 256 -26.70 -9.10 -7.11
C LEU A 256 -27.48 -9.35 -8.40
N HIS A 257 -28.69 -8.76 -8.55
CA HIS A 257 -29.44 -8.81 -9.80
C HIS A 257 -28.63 -8.23 -10.97
N ARG A 258 -28.00 -7.09 -10.76
CA ARG A 258 -27.13 -6.45 -11.75
C ARG A 258 -25.91 -7.32 -12.09
N VAL A 259 -25.22 -7.84 -11.07
CA VAL A 259 -24.08 -8.77 -11.26
C VAL A 259 -24.50 -9.96 -12.10
N HIS A 260 -25.68 -10.54 -11.81
CA HIS A 260 -26.22 -11.69 -12.55
C HIS A 260 -26.61 -11.32 -13.99
N SER A 261 -27.45 -10.29 -14.15
CA SER A 261 -28.07 -9.95 -15.45
C SER A 261 -27.07 -9.33 -16.44
N GLU A 262 -26.09 -8.58 -15.94
CA GLU A 262 -25.06 -7.95 -16.78
C GLU A 262 -23.76 -8.79 -16.88
N GLY A 263 -23.69 -9.96 -16.24
CA GLY A 263 -22.54 -10.88 -16.31
C GLY A 263 -21.27 -10.29 -15.71
N ILE A 264 -21.39 -9.43 -14.68
CA ILE A 264 -20.25 -8.76 -14.04
C ILE A 264 -19.51 -9.75 -13.14
N ALA A 265 -18.17 -9.84 -13.27
CA ALA A 265 -17.34 -10.62 -12.38
C ALA A 265 -16.88 -9.77 -11.17
N LEU A 266 -17.22 -10.18 -9.94
CA LEU A 266 -16.65 -9.61 -8.73
C LEU A 266 -15.35 -10.34 -8.35
N ARG A 267 -14.26 -9.57 -8.15
CA ARG A 267 -12.94 -10.12 -7.83
C ARG A 267 -12.36 -9.50 -6.56
N GLY A 268 -12.04 -10.32 -5.56
CA GLY A 268 -11.26 -9.88 -4.41
C GLY A 268 -9.77 -9.80 -4.74
N ALA A 269 -9.15 -8.66 -4.47
CA ALA A 269 -7.74 -8.36 -4.78
C ALA A 269 -6.89 -8.26 -3.50
N HIS A 270 -6.87 -9.33 -2.69
CA HIS A 270 -6.01 -9.38 -1.52
C HIS A 270 -4.59 -9.85 -1.89
N MET A 271 -3.58 -9.22 -1.33
CA MET A 271 -2.16 -9.49 -1.59
C MET A 271 -1.72 -10.95 -1.34
N TRP A 272 -2.40 -11.68 -0.46
CA TRP A 272 -2.14 -13.08 -0.14
C TRP A 272 -2.45 -14.05 -1.29
N ARG A 273 -3.01 -13.55 -2.39
CA ARG A 273 -3.38 -14.36 -3.55
C ARG A 273 -2.17 -14.99 -4.25
N PHE A 274 -1.00 -14.36 -4.14
CA PHE A 274 0.21 -14.82 -4.79
C PHE A 274 1.20 -15.39 -3.79
N PRO A 275 1.90 -16.50 -4.10
CA PRO A 275 2.90 -17.08 -3.22
C PRO A 275 4.12 -16.17 -3.12
N ALA A 276 4.85 -16.29 -2.00
CA ALA A 276 6.07 -15.52 -1.76
C ALA A 276 7.16 -15.82 -2.81
N MET A 277 7.32 -17.09 -3.17
CA MET A 277 8.30 -17.60 -4.11
C MET A 277 7.65 -18.54 -5.15
N SER A 278 8.37 -18.80 -6.22
CA SER A 278 7.92 -19.73 -7.25
C SER A 278 7.73 -21.13 -6.68
N VAL A 279 6.54 -21.66 -6.88
CA VAL A 279 6.18 -23.05 -6.67
C VAL A 279 5.69 -23.65 -7.98
N ARG A 280 5.71 -24.99 -8.10
CA ARG A 280 5.30 -25.66 -9.34
C ARG A 280 3.92 -25.17 -9.80
N GLY A 281 3.84 -24.69 -11.03
CA GLY A 281 2.59 -24.20 -11.63
C GLY A 281 2.26 -22.73 -11.35
N THR A 282 3.10 -21.98 -10.61
CA THR A 282 2.92 -20.55 -10.46
C THR A 282 3.58 -19.78 -11.60
N THR A 283 2.88 -18.74 -12.05
CA THR A 283 3.37 -17.82 -13.10
C THR A 283 3.73 -16.44 -12.55
N ARG A 284 3.36 -16.16 -11.30
CA ARG A 284 3.56 -14.85 -10.63
C ARG A 284 3.81 -15.08 -9.16
N THR A 285 4.86 -14.43 -8.62
CA THR A 285 5.21 -14.47 -7.20
C THR A 285 5.32 -13.07 -6.64
N VAL A 286 5.32 -12.95 -5.32
CA VAL A 286 5.56 -11.67 -4.64
C VAL A 286 7.00 -11.21 -4.87
N ALA A 287 7.97 -12.13 -4.98
CA ALA A 287 9.35 -11.78 -5.30
C ALA A 287 9.48 -11.16 -6.70
N ASP A 288 8.80 -11.74 -7.71
CA ASP A 288 8.75 -11.16 -9.06
C ASP A 288 8.09 -9.77 -9.04
N ALA A 289 7.03 -9.60 -8.22
CA ALA A 289 6.36 -8.31 -8.06
C ALA A 289 7.32 -7.24 -7.54
N TYR A 290 8.06 -7.52 -6.48
CA TYR A 290 9.01 -6.55 -5.93
C TYR A 290 10.13 -6.21 -6.92
N ALA A 291 10.70 -7.20 -7.62
CA ALA A 291 11.73 -6.96 -8.63
C ALA A 291 11.21 -6.06 -9.77
N MET A 292 10.02 -6.35 -10.29
CA MET A 292 9.37 -5.56 -11.33
C MET A 292 9.05 -4.14 -10.86
N LEU A 293 8.53 -3.98 -9.64
CA LEU A 293 8.14 -2.68 -9.10
C LEU A 293 9.34 -1.80 -8.80
N PHE A 294 10.43 -2.34 -8.25
CA PHE A 294 11.68 -1.60 -8.09
C PHE A 294 12.23 -1.11 -9.43
N ALA A 295 12.23 -1.97 -10.46
CA ALA A 295 12.63 -1.56 -11.80
C ALA A 295 11.73 -0.45 -12.35
N ALA A 296 10.41 -0.53 -12.16
CA ALA A 296 9.46 0.48 -12.62
C ALA A 296 9.60 1.83 -11.87
N ILE A 297 9.98 1.80 -10.59
CA ILE A 297 10.31 3.02 -9.82
C ILE A 297 11.63 3.61 -10.35
N ALA A 298 12.66 2.78 -10.53
CA ALA A 298 13.98 3.22 -10.96
C ALA A 298 13.97 3.89 -12.36
N ASP A 299 13.17 3.36 -13.29
CA ASP A 299 13.07 3.89 -14.66
C ASP A 299 11.94 4.91 -14.86
N GLY A 300 11.22 5.28 -13.78
CA GLY A 300 10.20 6.31 -13.78
C GLY A 300 8.86 5.93 -14.42
N ARG A 301 8.66 4.65 -14.79
CA ARG A 301 7.35 4.14 -15.22
C ARG A 301 6.33 4.14 -14.09
N LEU A 302 6.77 3.96 -12.86
CA LEU A 302 5.97 4.13 -11.65
C LEU A 302 6.47 5.34 -10.87
N ARG A 303 5.72 6.43 -10.90
CA ARG A 303 6.07 7.69 -10.26
C ARG A 303 5.54 7.71 -8.84
N VAL A 304 6.42 7.66 -7.86
CA VAL A 304 6.07 7.59 -6.44
C VAL A 304 6.35 8.89 -5.67
N ALA A 305 7.24 9.74 -6.17
CA ALA A 305 7.59 10.98 -5.48
C ALA A 305 6.39 11.89 -5.17
N PRO A 306 5.39 12.12 -6.06
CA PRO A 306 4.21 12.90 -5.73
C PRO A 306 3.28 12.23 -4.70
N LEU A 307 3.43 10.91 -4.49
CA LEU A 307 2.67 10.18 -3.46
C LEU A 307 3.18 10.47 -2.05
N ARG A 308 4.36 11.05 -1.89
CA ARG A 308 4.94 11.43 -0.61
C ARG A 308 4.50 12.85 -0.27
N SER A 309 3.43 12.98 0.53
CA SER A 309 3.01 14.30 1.04
C SER A 309 3.92 14.84 2.13
N HIS A 310 4.52 13.95 2.94
CA HIS A 310 5.38 14.31 4.06
C HIS A 310 6.60 13.39 4.17
N LEU A 311 7.74 13.98 4.49
CA LEU A 311 8.94 13.30 4.99
C LEU A 311 9.23 13.89 6.37
N VAL A 312 9.10 13.09 7.42
CA VAL A 312 9.07 13.60 8.80
C VAL A 312 10.05 12.85 9.69
N THR A 313 10.44 13.48 10.79
CA THR A 313 11.20 12.80 11.84
C THR A 313 10.31 11.86 12.65
N PRO A 314 10.86 10.88 13.39
CA PRO A 314 10.08 10.04 14.29
C PRO A 314 9.30 10.81 15.34
N GLU A 315 9.81 11.95 15.78
CA GLU A 315 9.20 12.86 16.77
C GLU A 315 7.88 13.45 16.26
N ASP A 316 7.80 13.73 14.96
CA ASP A 316 6.63 14.33 14.32
C ASP A 316 5.57 13.30 13.92
N ALA A 317 5.94 12.01 13.86
CA ALA A 317 5.06 10.94 13.39
C ALA A 317 3.72 10.87 14.15
N PRO A 318 3.64 11.04 15.50
CA PRO A 318 2.36 11.05 16.21
C PRO A 318 1.39 12.13 15.72
N ALA A 319 1.89 13.32 15.34
CA ALA A 319 1.06 14.38 14.77
C ALA A 319 0.56 14.02 13.38
N CYS A 320 1.39 13.35 12.56
CA CYS A 320 1.02 12.93 11.21
C CYS A 320 -0.10 11.88 11.18
N TYR A 321 -0.22 11.01 12.18
CA TYR A 321 -1.37 10.09 12.27
C TYR A 321 -2.69 10.84 12.40
N ARG A 322 -2.73 11.95 13.17
CA ARG A 322 -3.91 12.82 13.27
C ARG A 322 -4.20 13.52 11.94
N GLU A 323 -3.17 14.04 11.30
CA GLU A 323 -3.31 14.73 10.02
C GLU A 323 -3.81 13.80 8.91
N LEU A 324 -3.30 12.57 8.84
CA LEU A 324 -3.79 11.53 7.91
C LEU A 324 -5.26 11.19 8.13
N ALA A 325 -5.77 11.27 9.36
CA ALA A 325 -7.16 11.02 9.67
C ALA A 325 -8.08 12.20 9.28
N GLU A 326 -7.62 13.44 9.47
CA GLU A 326 -8.43 14.65 9.43
C GLU A 326 -8.26 15.47 8.14
N ALA A 327 -7.06 15.48 7.55
CA ALA A 327 -6.68 16.37 6.44
C ALA A 327 -6.43 15.60 5.13
N ARG A 328 -7.47 14.95 4.61
CA ARG A 328 -7.39 14.10 3.42
C ARG A 328 -7.03 14.84 2.12
N ASP A 329 -7.09 16.16 2.14
CA ASP A 329 -6.76 17.07 1.04
C ASP A 329 -5.27 17.44 0.97
N ARG A 330 -4.50 17.19 2.04
CA ARG A 330 -3.07 17.51 2.12
C ARG A 330 -2.18 16.40 2.68
N ALA A 331 -2.75 15.39 3.35
CA ALA A 331 -2.00 14.27 3.89
C ALA A 331 -2.45 12.93 3.28
N TRP A 332 -1.51 12.19 2.64
CA TRP A 332 -1.78 10.88 2.05
C TRP A 332 -0.62 9.88 2.20
N GLY A 333 0.62 10.23 1.85
CA GLY A 333 1.80 9.38 1.98
C GLY A 333 2.82 10.01 2.92
N VAL A 334 2.88 9.53 4.16
CA VAL A 334 3.82 10.02 5.19
C VAL A 334 4.95 9.01 5.33
N VAL A 335 6.16 9.47 5.04
CA VAL A 335 7.40 8.70 5.22
C VAL A 335 8.12 9.21 6.47
N ILE A 336 8.44 8.31 7.39
CA ILE A 336 9.23 8.60 8.60
C ILE A 336 10.69 8.35 8.27
N ASP A 337 11.53 9.36 8.44
CA ASP A 337 12.98 9.30 8.24
C ASP A 337 13.69 8.96 9.56
N TRP A 338 14.27 7.77 9.62
CA TRP A 338 14.98 7.27 10.79
C TRP A 338 16.47 7.63 10.81
N ARG A 339 17.03 8.16 9.72
CA ARG A 339 18.48 8.35 9.52
C ARG A 339 19.09 9.29 10.58
N ALA A 340 18.42 10.38 10.91
CA ALA A 340 18.87 11.30 11.94
C ALA A 340 18.77 10.71 13.35
N ALA A 341 17.70 9.99 13.67
CA ALA A 341 17.51 9.32 14.94
C ALA A 341 18.60 8.27 15.20
N VAL A 342 19.05 7.59 14.14
CA VAL A 342 20.13 6.61 14.18
C VAL A 342 21.50 7.26 14.36
N ALA A 343 21.76 8.42 13.75
CA ALA A 343 23.02 9.15 13.94
C ALA A 343 23.21 9.61 15.38
N ALA A 344 22.12 10.04 16.05
CA ALA A 344 22.13 10.41 17.46
C ALA A 344 22.36 9.23 18.44
N ILE A 345 22.13 8.01 17.98
CA ILE A 345 22.36 6.77 18.75
C ILE A 345 23.83 6.32 18.64
N ALA A 346 24.53 6.69 17.56
CA ALA A 346 25.92 6.29 17.28
C ALA A 346 26.95 7.31 17.80
N ALA A 347 26.53 8.49 18.26
CA ALA A 347 27.35 9.53 18.85
C ALA A 347 27.36 9.44 20.38
#